data_d1f1217d17a9dcc385d59f0c97160b01
#
_entry.id   d1f1217d17a9dcc385d59f0c97160b01
#
_cell.length_a   1.000
_cell.length_b   1.000
_cell.length_c   1.000
_cell.angle_alpha   90.00
_cell.angle_beta   90.00
_cell.angle_gamma   90.00
#
_symmetry.space_group_name_H-M   'P 1'
#
loop_
_entity.id
_entity.type
_entity.pdbx_description
1 polymer ?
#
loop_
_entity_poly.entity_id
_entity_poly.type
_entity_poly.pdbx_seq_one_letter_code
_entity_poly.pdbx_strand_id
1 'polypeptide(L)'
;MTLDAHFTLTRGSFELDVDLSFNEGEVVAIMGPNGSGKSTFLHAIAGLLPVTSGSLVLDNQTLDEAAKAVFIDPTQRPVGIVFQGGLLFETMTILENIIFGLRARKIKRTEATVQAQTLINQFGLTELLQRQPRELSGGQAQRVAIARALITKPKVLLLDEPMSGLDT
;
A
#
# COMPACT_ATOMS: atom_id res chain seq x y z
N MET A 1 -4.53 -16.40 7.63
CA MET A 1 -4.58 -15.50 6.43
C MET A 1 -3.52 -15.98 5.46
N THR A 2 -3.88 -16.11 4.18
CA THR A 2 -2.94 -16.44 3.10
C THR A 2 -3.14 -15.50 1.94
N LEU A 3 -2.05 -15.11 1.28
CA LEU A 3 -2.07 -14.41 0.00
C LEU A 3 -1.43 -15.34 -1.03
N ASP A 4 -2.21 -15.82 -1.98
CA ASP A 4 -1.78 -16.71 -3.05
C ASP A 4 -1.73 -15.93 -4.37
N ALA A 5 -0.55 -15.83 -4.95
CA ALA A 5 -0.25 -15.07 -6.16
C ALA A 5 0.30 -16.03 -7.22
N HIS A 6 -0.56 -16.53 -8.08
CA HIS A 6 -0.24 -17.46 -9.18
C HIS A 6 -0.74 -16.86 -10.48
N PHE A 7 0.04 -15.95 -11.07
CA PHE A 7 -0.41 -15.19 -12.23
C PHE A 7 0.74 -14.78 -13.15
N THR A 8 0.39 -14.51 -14.40
CA THR A 8 1.25 -13.81 -15.34
C THR A 8 0.69 -12.41 -15.60
N LEU A 9 1.58 -11.42 -15.71
CA LEU A 9 1.25 -10.05 -16.09
C LEU A 9 2.15 -9.61 -17.24
N THR A 10 1.54 -9.26 -18.39
CA THR A 10 2.25 -8.86 -19.61
C THR A 10 2.02 -7.39 -19.90
N ARG A 11 3.11 -6.64 -20.18
CA ARG A 11 3.07 -5.24 -20.60
C ARG A 11 4.04 -5.01 -21.77
N GLY A 12 3.51 -4.96 -22.98
CA GLY A 12 4.35 -4.90 -24.18
C GLY A 12 5.25 -6.12 -24.29
N SER A 13 6.56 -5.93 -24.27
CA SER A 13 7.56 -7.02 -24.28
C SER A 13 7.95 -7.52 -22.90
N PHE A 14 7.48 -6.87 -21.82
CA PHE A 14 7.77 -7.30 -20.45
C PHE A 14 6.72 -8.30 -19.98
N GLU A 15 7.19 -9.41 -19.43
CA GLU A 15 6.37 -10.45 -18.83
C GLU A 15 6.88 -10.73 -17.41
N LEU A 16 5.96 -10.75 -16.47
CA LEU A 16 6.18 -11.11 -15.07
C LEU A 16 5.37 -12.37 -14.79
N ASP A 17 6.05 -13.46 -14.48
CA ASP A 17 5.44 -14.72 -14.03
C ASP A 17 5.67 -14.88 -12.52
N VAL A 18 4.60 -15.15 -11.77
CA VAL A 18 4.58 -15.21 -10.31
C VAL A 18 3.92 -16.50 -9.84
N ASP A 19 4.62 -17.22 -9.00
CA ASP A 19 4.13 -18.42 -8.31
C ASP A 19 4.57 -18.38 -6.84
N LEU A 20 3.83 -17.65 -6.00
CA LEU A 20 4.18 -17.36 -4.61
C LEU A 20 2.96 -17.45 -3.70
N SER A 21 3.17 -17.96 -2.48
CA SER A 21 2.19 -17.92 -1.40
C SER A 21 2.82 -17.35 -0.13
N PHE A 22 2.05 -16.53 0.58
CA PHE A 22 2.49 -15.85 1.80
C PHE A 22 1.53 -16.15 2.95
N ASN A 23 2.07 -16.36 4.13
CA ASN A 23 1.28 -16.63 5.33
C ASN A 23 1.07 -15.37 6.19
N GLU A 24 0.15 -15.47 7.12
CA GLU A 24 -0.08 -14.41 8.10
C GLU A 24 1.17 -14.13 8.95
N GLY A 25 1.48 -12.86 9.13
CA GLY A 25 2.60 -12.39 9.94
C GLY A 25 3.96 -12.49 9.26
N GLU A 26 4.03 -12.98 8.03
CA GLU A 26 5.28 -12.98 7.28
C GLU A 26 5.69 -11.58 6.85
N VAL A 27 6.98 -11.29 6.97
CA VAL A 27 7.64 -10.12 6.39
C VAL A 27 8.55 -10.61 5.27
N VAL A 28 8.21 -10.26 4.04
CA VAL A 28 8.92 -10.72 2.84
C VAL A 28 9.60 -9.57 2.13
N ALA A 29 10.89 -9.69 1.86
CA ALA A 29 11.65 -8.76 1.05
C ALA A 29 11.78 -9.27 -0.39
N ILE A 30 11.30 -8.49 -1.34
CA ILE A 30 11.44 -8.77 -2.77
C ILE A 30 12.69 -8.06 -3.28
N MET A 31 13.69 -8.82 -3.66
CA MET A 31 14.98 -8.29 -4.12
C MET A 31 15.18 -8.58 -5.61
N GLY A 32 15.92 -7.70 -6.28
CA GLY A 32 16.25 -7.86 -7.69
C GLY A 32 16.71 -6.52 -8.32
N PRO A 33 17.30 -6.56 -9.51
CA PRO A 33 17.76 -5.37 -10.22
C PRO A 33 16.62 -4.41 -10.57
N ASN A 34 16.96 -3.17 -10.94
CA ASN A 34 15.97 -2.23 -11.45
C ASN A 34 15.35 -2.78 -12.75
N GLY A 35 14.03 -2.61 -12.88
CA GLY A 35 13.27 -3.15 -14.02
C GLY A 35 12.88 -4.63 -13.94
N SER A 36 13.24 -5.35 -12.87
CA SER A 36 12.88 -6.77 -12.71
C SER A 36 11.39 -7.05 -12.41
N GLY A 37 10.56 -6.00 -12.26
CA GLY A 37 9.13 -6.16 -12.03
C GLY A 37 8.68 -6.06 -10.56
N LYS A 38 9.54 -5.70 -9.61
CA LYS A 38 9.19 -5.57 -8.19
C LYS A 38 7.95 -4.69 -7.97
N SER A 39 7.98 -3.45 -8.45
CA SER A 39 6.84 -2.53 -8.35
C SER A 39 5.62 -3.02 -9.13
N THR A 40 5.83 -3.68 -10.28
CA THR A 40 4.75 -4.29 -11.07
C THR A 40 4.02 -5.37 -10.27
N PHE A 41 4.75 -6.21 -9.55
CA PHE A 41 4.19 -7.22 -8.65
C PHE A 41 3.37 -6.57 -7.53
N LEU A 42 3.93 -5.57 -6.84
CA LEU A 42 3.21 -4.86 -5.77
C LEU A 42 1.94 -4.16 -6.32
N HIS A 43 2.03 -3.57 -7.50
CA HIS A 43 0.89 -2.90 -8.15
C HIS A 43 -0.21 -3.91 -8.56
N ALA A 44 0.13 -5.13 -8.97
CA ALA A 44 -0.85 -6.17 -9.24
C ALA A 44 -1.60 -6.56 -7.96
N ILE A 45 -0.90 -6.79 -6.85
CA ILE A 45 -1.54 -7.10 -5.56
C ILE A 45 -2.43 -5.94 -5.09
N ALA A 46 -1.99 -4.70 -5.25
CA ALA A 46 -2.77 -3.52 -4.90
C ALA A 46 -3.99 -3.29 -5.81
N GLY A 47 -4.08 -3.98 -6.97
CA GLY A 47 -5.15 -3.81 -7.96
C GLY A 47 -4.97 -2.60 -8.88
N LEU A 48 -3.75 -2.08 -8.96
CA LEU A 48 -3.42 -0.98 -9.88
C LEU A 48 -3.12 -1.48 -11.30
N LEU A 49 -2.81 -2.76 -11.42
CA LEU A 49 -2.57 -3.46 -12.68
C LEU A 49 -3.33 -4.78 -12.65
N PRO A 50 -4.18 -5.07 -13.66
CA PRO A 50 -4.84 -6.37 -13.76
C PRO A 50 -3.86 -7.45 -14.18
N VAL A 51 -4.09 -8.70 -13.74
CA VAL A 51 -3.32 -9.86 -14.20
C VAL A 51 -3.76 -10.25 -15.61
N THR A 52 -2.83 -10.77 -16.41
CA THR A 52 -3.12 -11.22 -17.79
C THR A 52 -3.63 -12.65 -17.81
N SER A 53 -3.13 -13.49 -16.91
CA SER A 53 -3.59 -14.87 -16.70
C SER A 53 -3.37 -15.30 -15.26
N GLY A 54 -3.98 -16.42 -14.86
CA GLY A 54 -3.87 -16.93 -13.49
C GLY A 54 -4.77 -16.19 -12.50
N SER A 55 -4.40 -16.19 -11.23
CA SER A 55 -5.23 -15.63 -10.16
C SER A 55 -4.42 -15.04 -9.00
N LEU A 56 -5.04 -14.07 -8.32
CA LEU A 56 -4.60 -13.50 -7.06
C LEU A 56 -5.71 -13.70 -6.03
N VAL A 57 -5.42 -14.40 -4.94
CA VAL A 57 -6.40 -14.76 -3.91
C VAL A 57 -5.89 -14.32 -2.55
N LEU A 58 -6.75 -13.69 -1.74
CA LEU A 58 -6.47 -13.31 -0.36
C LEU A 58 -7.56 -13.87 0.55
N ASP A 59 -7.21 -14.73 1.50
CA ASP A 59 -8.15 -15.38 2.43
C ASP A 59 -9.35 -16.04 1.72
N ASN A 60 -9.09 -16.85 0.71
CA ASN A 60 -10.12 -17.49 -0.14
C ASN A 60 -10.99 -16.51 -0.95
N GLN A 61 -10.71 -15.20 -0.91
CA GLN A 61 -11.36 -14.22 -1.77
C GLN A 61 -10.49 -13.98 -3.00
N THR A 62 -11.02 -14.29 -4.18
CA THR A 62 -10.37 -13.95 -5.44
C THR A 62 -10.38 -12.43 -5.62
N LEU A 63 -9.20 -11.82 -5.69
CA LEU A 63 -9.01 -10.39 -5.94
C LEU A 63 -8.90 -10.07 -7.42
N ASP A 64 -8.28 -10.99 -8.18
CA ASP A 64 -8.10 -10.86 -9.62
C ASP A 64 -8.01 -12.26 -10.25
N GLU A 65 -8.74 -12.51 -11.34
CA GLU A 65 -8.67 -13.76 -12.11
C GLU A 65 -9.14 -13.50 -13.53
N ALA A 66 -8.19 -13.43 -14.46
CA ALA A 66 -8.46 -13.07 -15.84
C ALA A 66 -9.46 -14.02 -16.53
N ALA A 67 -9.35 -15.34 -16.31
CA ALA A 67 -10.21 -16.35 -16.93
C ALA A 67 -11.69 -16.22 -16.53
N LYS A 68 -11.97 -15.67 -15.36
CA LYS A 68 -13.34 -15.44 -14.84
C LYS A 68 -13.80 -13.99 -14.93
N ALA A 69 -12.97 -13.12 -15.51
CA ALA A 69 -13.21 -11.66 -15.56
C ALA A 69 -13.49 -11.06 -14.15
N VAL A 70 -12.82 -11.60 -13.12
CA VAL A 70 -12.89 -11.09 -11.75
C VAL A 70 -11.79 -10.06 -11.58
N PHE A 71 -12.14 -8.84 -11.20
CA PHE A 71 -11.20 -7.79 -10.80
C PHE A 71 -11.82 -6.95 -9.69
N ILE A 72 -11.30 -7.07 -8.48
CA ILE A 72 -11.72 -6.24 -7.35
C ILE A 72 -10.96 -4.91 -7.41
N ASP A 73 -11.73 -3.82 -7.40
CA ASP A 73 -11.20 -2.45 -7.41
C ASP A 73 -10.22 -2.23 -6.22
N PRO A 74 -9.12 -1.50 -6.42
CA PRO A 74 -8.14 -1.20 -5.36
C PRO A 74 -8.76 -0.68 -4.06
N THR A 75 -9.81 0.14 -4.16
CA THR A 75 -10.48 0.74 -3.01
C THR A 75 -11.25 -0.27 -2.14
N GLN A 76 -11.53 -1.45 -2.70
CA GLN A 76 -12.24 -2.54 -2.04
C GLN A 76 -11.30 -3.65 -1.56
N ARG A 77 -10.03 -3.62 -1.97
CA ARG A 77 -9.03 -4.59 -1.51
C ARG A 77 -8.58 -4.27 -0.09
N PRO A 78 -8.47 -5.25 0.81
CA PRO A 78 -7.91 -5.05 2.15
C PRO A 78 -6.37 -4.97 2.10
N VAL A 79 -5.84 -4.17 1.20
CA VAL A 79 -4.42 -3.98 0.91
C VAL A 79 -4.06 -2.52 1.11
N GLY A 80 -2.99 -2.27 1.87
CA GLY A 80 -2.37 -0.95 1.98
C GLY A 80 -1.11 -0.90 1.12
N ILE A 81 -0.87 0.21 0.44
CA ILE A 81 0.36 0.41 -0.33
C ILE A 81 1.03 1.73 0.05
N VAL A 82 2.34 1.69 0.24
CA VAL A 82 3.22 2.85 0.37
C VAL A 82 4.09 2.87 -0.88
N PHE A 83 3.90 3.90 -1.70
CA PHE A 83 4.68 4.10 -2.92
C PHE A 83 6.06 4.65 -2.61
N GLN A 84 6.98 4.47 -3.53
CA GLN A 84 8.27 5.12 -3.51
C GLN A 84 8.12 6.65 -3.29
N GLY A 85 8.92 7.22 -2.40
CA GLY A 85 8.82 8.64 -2.02
C GLY A 85 7.57 9.01 -1.20
N GLY A 86 6.77 8.04 -0.75
CA GLY A 86 5.61 8.23 0.13
C GLY A 86 4.37 8.84 -0.54
N LEU A 87 4.51 9.61 -1.61
CA LEU A 87 3.44 10.27 -2.38
C LEU A 87 2.33 10.85 -1.48
N LEU A 88 2.69 11.76 -0.58
CA LEU A 88 1.71 12.46 0.25
C LEU A 88 0.90 13.47 -0.57
N PHE A 89 -0.33 13.75 -0.15
CA PHE A 89 -1.17 14.77 -0.76
C PHE A 89 -0.68 16.16 -0.33
N GLU A 90 -0.01 16.87 -1.22
CA GLU A 90 0.68 18.15 -0.96
C GLU A 90 -0.24 19.28 -0.46
N THR A 91 -1.50 19.23 -0.84
CA THR A 91 -2.52 20.24 -0.46
C THR A 91 -3.18 19.95 0.88
N MET A 92 -2.86 18.81 1.51
CA MET A 92 -3.44 18.36 2.77
C MET A 92 -2.42 18.47 3.89
N THR A 93 -2.90 18.75 5.11
CA THR A 93 -2.08 18.63 6.32
C THR A 93 -1.69 17.18 6.57
N ILE A 94 -0.72 16.96 7.45
CA ILE A 94 -0.29 15.62 7.85
C ILE A 94 -1.42 14.83 8.49
N LEU A 95 -2.23 15.46 9.35
CA LEU A 95 -3.42 14.81 9.89
C LEU A 95 -4.38 14.37 8.80
N GLU A 96 -4.66 15.24 7.84
CA GLU A 96 -5.56 14.93 6.73
C GLU A 96 -5.03 13.81 5.84
N ASN A 97 -3.72 13.78 5.59
CA ASN A 97 -3.07 12.66 4.92
C ASN A 97 -3.29 11.34 5.68
N ILE A 98 -3.02 11.32 6.99
CA ILE A 98 -3.16 10.10 7.80
C ILE A 98 -4.59 9.58 7.76
N ILE A 99 -5.58 10.44 8.02
CA ILE A 99 -6.98 10.02 8.11
C ILE A 99 -7.69 9.87 6.77
N PHE A 100 -7.01 10.12 5.65
CA PHE A 100 -7.60 10.16 4.31
C PHE A 100 -8.44 8.91 3.99
N GLY A 101 -7.87 7.71 4.20
CA GLY A 101 -8.55 6.44 3.91
C GLY A 101 -9.85 6.25 4.72
N LEU A 102 -9.89 6.69 5.98
CA LEU A 102 -11.10 6.66 6.78
C LEU A 102 -12.13 7.68 6.28
N ARG A 103 -11.69 8.88 5.87
CA ARG A 103 -12.55 9.92 5.30
C ARG A 103 -13.18 9.46 3.98
N ALA A 104 -12.42 8.78 3.12
CA ALA A 104 -12.92 8.18 1.89
C ALA A 104 -14.04 7.15 2.17
N ARG A 105 -13.97 6.43 3.31
CA ARG A 105 -15.02 5.53 3.81
C ARG A 105 -16.16 6.26 4.53
N LYS A 106 -16.26 7.59 4.41
CA LYS A 106 -17.30 8.46 5.00
C LYS A 106 -17.28 8.53 6.55
N ILE A 107 -16.21 8.10 7.22
CA ILE A 107 -16.04 8.27 8.66
C ILE A 107 -15.85 9.75 8.97
N LYS A 108 -16.54 10.27 9.98
CA LYS A 108 -16.44 11.70 10.37
C LYS A 108 -15.01 12.06 10.78
N ARG A 109 -14.58 13.32 10.53
CA ARG A 109 -13.21 13.77 10.83
C ARG A 109 -12.84 13.54 12.29
N THR A 110 -13.73 13.91 13.22
CA THR A 110 -13.51 13.73 14.66
C THR A 110 -13.24 12.27 15.02
N GLU A 111 -14.06 11.37 14.54
CA GLU A 111 -13.92 9.93 14.77
C GLU A 111 -12.63 9.39 14.12
N ALA A 112 -12.36 9.75 12.86
CA ALA A 112 -11.15 9.35 12.16
C ALA A 112 -9.88 9.81 12.90
N THR A 113 -9.90 11.03 13.48
CA THR A 113 -8.79 11.56 14.28
C THR A 113 -8.59 10.73 15.55
N VAL A 114 -9.66 10.36 16.24
CA VAL A 114 -9.57 9.47 17.41
C VAL A 114 -8.98 8.11 17.05
N GLN A 115 -9.44 7.51 15.96
CA GLN A 115 -8.90 6.23 15.49
C GLN A 115 -7.42 6.32 15.09
N ALA A 116 -6.97 7.47 14.61
CA ALA A 116 -5.57 7.69 14.21
C ALA A 116 -4.62 7.91 15.40
N GLN A 117 -5.12 8.22 16.61
CA GLN A 117 -4.29 8.66 17.73
C GLN A 117 -3.19 7.67 18.11
N THR A 118 -3.49 6.37 18.10
CA THR A 118 -2.50 5.33 18.41
C THR A 118 -1.36 5.33 17.41
N LEU A 119 -1.65 5.38 16.11
CA LEU A 119 -0.63 5.44 15.05
C LEU A 119 0.16 6.75 15.11
N ILE A 120 -0.51 7.88 15.33
CA ILE A 120 0.15 9.18 15.48
C ILE A 120 1.20 9.12 16.59
N ASN A 121 0.86 8.56 17.75
CA ASN A 121 1.77 8.44 18.87
C ASN A 121 2.92 7.46 18.59
N GLN A 122 2.60 6.28 18.04
CA GLN A 122 3.59 5.25 17.70
C GLN A 122 4.64 5.72 16.70
N PHE A 123 4.21 6.52 15.72
CA PHE A 123 5.11 7.06 14.70
C PHE A 123 5.74 8.41 15.07
N GLY A 124 5.44 8.96 16.26
CA GLY A 124 5.98 10.24 16.74
C GLY A 124 5.59 11.42 15.83
N LEU A 125 4.32 11.50 15.43
CA LEU A 125 3.82 12.47 14.45
C LEU A 125 3.04 13.63 15.09
N THR A 126 2.86 13.66 16.41
CA THR A 126 2.01 14.63 17.13
C THR A 126 2.31 16.08 16.77
N GLU A 127 3.60 16.46 16.78
CA GLU A 127 4.04 17.83 16.50
C GLU A 127 3.98 18.22 15.01
N LEU A 128 3.68 17.25 14.13
CA LEU A 128 3.68 17.44 12.69
C LEU A 128 2.28 17.60 12.10
N LEU A 129 1.23 17.31 12.86
CA LEU A 129 -0.14 17.13 12.35
C LEU A 129 -0.70 18.31 11.54
N GLN A 130 -0.30 19.53 11.88
CA GLN A 130 -0.76 20.75 11.20
C GLN A 130 0.15 21.20 10.05
N ARG A 131 1.32 20.56 9.88
CA ARG A 131 2.26 20.86 8.79
C ARG A 131 1.76 20.31 7.47
N GLN A 132 2.38 20.79 6.39
CA GLN A 132 2.21 20.25 5.03
C GLN A 132 3.38 19.32 4.68
N PRO A 133 3.21 18.40 3.72
CA PRO A 133 4.25 17.43 3.33
C PRO A 133 5.61 18.06 2.99
N ARG A 134 5.61 19.22 2.32
CA ARG A 134 6.83 19.94 1.94
C ARG A 134 7.69 20.43 3.13
N GLU A 135 7.15 20.41 4.33
CA GLU A 135 7.83 20.83 5.55
C GLU A 135 8.47 19.66 6.32
N LEU A 136 8.37 18.45 5.76
CA LEU A 136 8.87 17.23 6.38
C LEU A 136 10.22 16.82 5.82
N SER A 137 11.05 16.20 6.69
CA SER A 137 12.18 15.40 6.20
C SER A 137 11.68 14.12 5.52
N GLY A 138 12.53 13.49 4.67
CA GLY A 138 12.19 12.22 3.98
C GLY A 138 11.72 11.14 4.95
N GLY A 139 12.41 10.96 6.08
CA GLY A 139 12.02 9.98 7.09
C GLY A 139 10.70 10.33 7.81
N GLN A 140 10.38 11.63 7.98
CA GLN A 140 9.08 12.06 8.51
C GLN A 140 7.97 11.77 7.49
N ALA A 141 8.17 12.10 6.22
CA ALA A 141 7.21 11.83 5.15
C ALA A 141 6.94 10.33 5.02
N GLN A 142 7.97 9.50 5.13
CA GLN A 142 7.85 8.03 5.10
C GLN A 142 6.98 7.52 6.25
N ARG A 143 7.21 7.99 7.48
CA ARG A 143 6.38 7.61 8.65
C ARG A 143 4.91 7.99 8.47
N VAL A 144 4.64 9.16 7.91
CA VAL A 144 3.28 9.61 7.59
C VAL A 144 2.64 8.71 6.53
N ALA A 145 3.37 8.37 5.47
CA ALA A 145 2.87 7.49 4.42
C ALA A 145 2.52 6.09 4.95
N ILE A 146 3.35 5.53 5.83
CA ILE A 146 3.07 4.26 6.50
C ILE A 146 1.84 4.38 7.40
N ALA A 147 1.74 5.42 8.21
CA ALA A 147 0.58 5.65 9.08
C ALA A 147 -0.72 5.78 8.26
N ARG A 148 -0.68 6.49 7.11
CA ARG A 148 -1.79 6.62 6.16
C ARG A 148 -2.22 5.27 5.59
N ALA A 149 -1.28 4.40 5.27
CA ALA A 149 -1.60 3.06 4.77
C ALA A 149 -2.19 2.16 5.87
N LEU A 150 -1.65 2.22 7.08
CA LEU A 150 -2.05 1.38 8.21
C LEU A 150 -3.41 1.75 8.82
N ILE A 151 -3.83 3.02 8.72
CA ILE A 151 -5.07 3.49 9.37
C ILE A 151 -6.32 2.74 8.91
N THR A 152 -6.31 2.22 7.69
CA THR A 152 -7.41 1.44 7.13
C THR A 152 -7.41 0.00 7.60
N LYS A 153 -6.44 -0.41 8.42
CA LYS A 153 -6.23 -1.77 8.95
C LYS A 153 -6.18 -2.81 7.81
N PRO A 154 -5.25 -2.65 6.86
CA PRO A 154 -5.13 -3.60 5.76
C PRO A 154 -4.67 -4.97 6.26
N LYS A 155 -5.05 -6.03 5.55
CA LYS A 155 -4.54 -7.39 5.79
C LYS A 155 -3.13 -7.57 5.22
N VAL A 156 -2.83 -6.89 4.12
CA VAL A 156 -1.51 -6.90 3.46
C VAL A 156 -1.01 -5.46 3.37
N LEU A 157 0.23 -5.22 3.80
CA LEU A 157 0.91 -3.94 3.63
C LEU A 157 2.04 -4.11 2.61
N LEU A 158 1.99 -3.34 1.54
CA LEU A 158 2.99 -3.30 0.48
C LEU A 158 3.83 -2.05 0.63
N LEU A 159 5.16 -2.22 0.59
CA LEU A 159 6.12 -1.11 0.67
C LEU A 159 7.00 -1.14 -0.58
N ASP A 160 6.86 -0.13 -1.43
CA ASP A 160 7.69 0.01 -2.64
C ASP A 160 8.89 0.92 -2.34
N GLU A 161 10.09 0.33 -2.36
CA GLU A 161 11.37 0.97 -2.03
C GLU A 161 11.35 1.81 -0.74
N PRO A 162 10.96 1.23 0.42
CA PRO A 162 10.74 2.00 1.64
C PRO A 162 11.99 2.68 2.20
N MET A 163 13.18 2.34 1.73
CA MET A 163 14.46 2.88 2.20
C MET A 163 15.04 3.96 1.26
N SER A 164 14.43 4.22 0.11
CA SER A 164 14.97 5.13 -0.91
C SER A 164 15.04 6.61 -0.50
N GLY A 165 14.42 7.00 0.60
CA GLY A 165 14.47 8.37 1.15
C GLY A 165 15.23 8.50 2.47
N LEU A 166 15.88 7.44 2.92
CA LEU A 166 16.67 7.42 4.16
C LEU A 166 18.16 7.55 3.81
N ASP A 167 18.55 8.65 3.17
CA ASP A 167 19.95 8.93 2.94
C ASP A 167 20.66 9.16 4.28
N THR A 168 21.77 8.53 4.37
CA THR A 168 22.81 8.43 5.40
C THR A 168 23.28 9.77 5.94
#